data_aed6506baad71cd7224e653b51019dfd
#
_entry.id   aed6506baad71cd7224e653b51019dfd
#
_cell.length_a   1.000
_cell.length_b   1.000
_cell.length_c   1.000
_cell.angle_alpha   90.00
_cell.angle_beta   90.00
_cell.angle_gamma   90.00
#
_symmetry.space_group_name_H-M   'P 1'
#
loop_
_entity.id
_entity.type
_entity.pdbx_description
1 polymer ?
#
loop_
_entity_poly.entity_id
_entity_poly.type
_entity_poly.pdbx_seq_one_letter_code
_entity_poly.pdbx_strand_id
1 'polypeptide(L)'
;MYIQSGEWVIILNKILKSLQFRIVMLLIIISSIACFLVKEVIVGAYEDRAVAWRTAEIQEQCIILANQLTKSTYMKSPVSDVVDAELSQFSNIYNGRVIIVDKNFRIVKDTFGTDEGKTMIAPDVITCFSGSGTSFYDSEAQYLDITTPITVTMDDKVQVEGVILASVSTDIIYETMAELKGKANTVLWIIVLVIIFLGIFVSGHMMKPLKKIVRGIEDVTEGYDSDFLHVDTYQETKDISEAFNKMLGRMKILDDSRQEFVSNVSHELKTPLTSMKVLADSLLAQEDVPVELYKEFMGDITEEIERENKIINDLLSLVKMDKTSADLNVKPENINELVERILKRLRPIAAKQNVELVFESFRPVTAEVDEVKFTLAISNLVENAIKYNKEEGWVQVSLNADHKYFYVKVADSGMGIPQESLDHIFERFYRVDKSHSREIGGTGLGLAIARNAVIMHRGAVKVHSEEGVGTTFTVRIPLTYIA
;
A
#
# COMPACT_ATOMS: atom_id res chain seq x y z
N MET A 1 -4.36 -2.60 42.64
CA MET A 1 -3.59 -1.50 42.05
C MET A 1 -2.68 -1.92 40.86
N TYR A 2 -2.56 -3.22 40.54
CA TYR A 2 -1.73 -3.73 39.41
C TYR A 2 -2.47 -3.95 38.06
N ILE A 3 -3.81 -3.90 38.06
CA ILE A 3 -4.61 -4.15 36.86
C ILE A 3 -4.72 -2.88 35.97
N GLN A 4 -4.63 -1.69 36.58
CA GLN A 4 -4.71 -0.42 35.80
C GLN A 4 -3.47 -0.10 34.93
N SER A 5 -2.29 -0.62 35.25
CA SER A 5 -1.08 -0.32 34.49
C SER A 5 -1.02 -1.02 33.12
N GLY A 6 -1.61 -2.20 32.99
CA GLY A 6 -1.64 -2.96 31.72
C GLY A 6 -2.58 -2.36 30.68
N GLU A 7 -3.73 -1.87 31.08
CA GLU A 7 -4.69 -1.22 30.17
C GLU A 7 -4.16 0.09 29.59
N TRP A 8 -3.49 0.90 30.43
CA TRP A 8 -2.85 2.15 29.96
C TRP A 8 -1.76 1.91 28.93
N VAL A 9 -0.96 0.85 29.10
CA VAL A 9 0.10 0.47 28.13
C VAL A 9 -0.51 0.04 26.79
N ILE A 10 -1.61 -0.70 26.82
CA ILE A 10 -2.33 -1.13 25.59
C ILE A 10 -2.94 0.07 24.88
N ILE A 11 -3.59 0.97 25.61
CA ILE A 11 -4.20 2.20 25.06
C ILE A 11 -3.10 3.10 24.47
N LEU A 12 -2.01 3.33 25.19
CA LEU A 12 -0.88 4.14 24.75
C LEU A 12 -0.26 3.56 23.48
N ASN A 13 -0.08 2.24 23.41
CA ASN A 13 0.47 1.56 22.25
C ASN A 13 -0.48 1.64 21.03
N LYS A 14 -1.79 1.63 21.26
CA LYS A 14 -2.81 1.81 20.21
C LYS A 14 -2.80 3.24 19.67
N ILE A 15 -2.64 4.25 20.56
CA ILE A 15 -2.51 5.67 20.17
C ILE A 15 -1.22 5.90 19.38
N LEU A 16 -0.08 5.42 19.85
CA LEU A 16 1.23 5.56 19.19
C LEU A 16 1.29 4.90 17.82
N LYS A 17 0.55 3.78 17.64
CA LYS A 17 0.42 3.10 16.34
C LYS A 17 -0.60 3.76 15.41
N SER A 18 -1.43 4.66 15.90
CA SER A 18 -2.43 5.36 15.08
C SER A 18 -1.76 6.24 14.03
N LEU A 19 -2.17 6.13 12.78
CA LEU A 19 -1.71 6.99 11.68
C LEU A 19 -2.00 8.45 11.97
N GLN A 20 -3.15 8.73 12.60
CA GLN A 20 -3.54 10.07 13.02
C GLN A 20 -2.50 10.69 13.97
N PHE A 21 -2.08 9.95 15.00
CA PHE A 21 -1.07 10.40 15.95
C PHE A 21 0.28 10.65 15.27
N ARG A 22 0.70 9.77 14.37
CA ARG A 22 1.98 9.91 13.65
C ARG A 22 2.02 11.14 12.76
N ILE A 23 0.92 11.44 12.05
CA ILE A 23 0.81 12.66 11.22
C ILE A 23 0.93 13.91 12.08
N VAL A 24 0.19 13.97 13.21
CA VAL A 24 0.24 15.12 14.13
C VAL A 24 1.65 15.30 14.70
N MET A 25 2.28 14.23 15.19
CA MET A 25 3.65 14.27 15.73
C MET A 25 4.67 14.74 14.69
N LEU A 26 4.57 14.26 13.45
CA LEU A 26 5.47 14.64 12.36
C LEU A 26 5.33 16.13 12.04
N LEU A 27 4.11 16.66 11.99
CA LEU A 27 3.84 18.09 11.79
C LEU A 27 4.43 18.94 12.93
N ILE A 28 4.26 18.50 14.18
CA ILE A 28 4.81 19.22 15.35
C ILE A 28 6.33 19.25 15.28
N ILE A 29 6.98 18.11 15.01
CA ILE A 29 8.44 18.01 14.96
C ILE A 29 9.02 18.90 13.87
N ILE A 30 8.52 18.80 12.64
CA ILE A 30 9.02 19.60 11.51
C ILE A 30 8.83 21.09 11.77
N SER A 31 7.65 21.48 12.24
CA SER A 31 7.37 22.89 12.51
C SER A 31 8.18 23.46 13.67
N SER A 32 8.37 22.67 14.74
CA SER A 32 9.18 23.07 15.87
C SER A 32 10.64 23.29 15.48
N ILE A 33 11.21 22.39 14.67
CA ILE A 33 12.58 22.53 14.16
C ILE A 33 12.69 23.78 13.28
N ALA A 34 11.75 23.97 12.36
CA ALA A 34 11.75 25.15 11.48
C ALA A 34 11.66 26.47 12.27
N CYS A 35 10.72 26.55 13.21
CA CYS A 35 10.58 27.73 14.06
C CYS A 35 11.82 28.00 14.94
N PHE A 36 12.43 26.95 15.47
CA PHE A 36 13.66 27.07 16.26
C PHE A 36 14.80 27.63 15.40
N LEU A 37 15.02 27.07 14.20
CA LEU A 37 16.07 27.55 13.29
C LEU A 37 15.87 29.02 12.90
N VAL A 38 14.64 29.40 12.53
CA VAL A 38 14.32 30.77 12.19
C VAL A 38 14.56 31.72 13.35
N LYS A 39 14.19 31.32 14.59
CA LYS A 39 14.44 32.08 15.78
C LYS A 39 15.95 32.34 15.98
N GLU A 40 16.79 31.30 15.93
CA GLU A 40 18.23 31.43 16.12
C GLU A 40 18.88 32.34 15.09
N VAL A 41 18.46 32.23 13.81
CA VAL A 41 18.98 33.09 12.74
C VAL A 41 18.57 34.56 12.94
N ILE A 42 17.32 34.82 13.31
CA ILE A 42 16.84 36.21 13.53
C ILE A 42 17.51 36.83 14.75
N VAL A 43 17.62 36.06 15.85
CA VAL A 43 18.24 36.55 17.09
C VAL A 43 19.74 36.84 16.87
N GLY A 44 20.47 35.94 16.21
CA GLY A 44 21.88 36.14 15.88
C GLY A 44 22.12 37.34 14.95
N ALA A 45 21.31 37.46 13.87
CA ALA A 45 21.41 38.61 12.96
C ALA A 45 21.11 39.95 13.63
N TYR A 46 20.19 39.96 14.60
CA TYR A 46 19.92 41.15 15.39
C TYR A 46 21.09 41.52 16.30
N GLU A 47 21.69 40.52 16.99
CA GLU A 47 22.88 40.72 17.84
C GLU A 47 24.03 41.34 17.06
N ASP A 48 24.40 40.69 15.93
CA ASP A 48 25.47 41.19 15.05
C ASP A 48 25.22 42.65 14.62
N ARG A 49 23.97 42.96 14.25
CA ARG A 49 23.60 44.31 13.82
C ARG A 49 23.62 45.33 14.96
N ALA A 50 23.16 44.92 16.14
CA ALA A 50 23.16 45.81 17.32
C ALA A 50 24.58 46.11 17.78
N VAL A 51 25.47 45.11 17.79
CA VAL A 51 26.91 45.30 18.10
C VAL A 51 27.56 46.19 17.05
N ALA A 52 27.38 45.93 15.77
CA ALA A 52 27.95 46.74 14.70
C ALA A 52 27.50 48.24 14.75
N TRP A 53 26.22 48.44 15.02
CA TRP A 53 25.67 49.80 15.17
C TRP A 53 26.25 50.53 16.40
N ARG A 54 26.35 49.84 17.53
CA ARG A 54 26.91 50.40 18.77
C ARG A 54 28.39 50.72 18.62
N THR A 55 29.15 49.82 17.94
CA THR A 55 30.54 50.01 17.61
C THR A 55 30.73 51.28 16.76
N ALA A 56 29.95 51.46 15.70
CA ALA A 56 30.06 52.64 14.85
C ALA A 56 29.73 53.92 15.60
N GLU A 57 28.66 53.94 16.44
CA GLU A 57 28.27 55.08 17.25
C GLU A 57 29.40 55.51 18.21
N ILE A 58 29.98 54.55 18.94
CA ILE A 58 31.05 54.87 19.93
C ILE A 58 32.34 55.28 19.20
N GLN A 59 32.65 54.64 18.08
CA GLN A 59 33.81 54.98 17.29
C GLN A 59 33.73 56.43 16.72
N GLU A 60 32.56 56.86 16.27
CA GLU A 60 32.31 58.25 15.88
C GLU A 60 32.57 59.23 17.02
N GLN A 61 32.04 58.94 18.21
CA GLN A 61 32.23 59.76 19.40
C GLN A 61 33.71 59.80 19.84
N CYS A 62 34.44 58.66 19.78
CA CYS A 62 35.87 58.61 20.06
C CYS A 62 36.68 59.46 19.05
N ILE A 63 36.28 59.49 17.77
CA ILE A 63 36.91 60.38 16.76
C ILE A 63 36.68 61.84 17.08
N ILE A 64 35.49 62.21 17.53
CA ILE A 64 35.17 63.60 17.98
C ILE A 64 36.08 63.98 19.16
N LEU A 65 36.14 63.11 20.17
CA LEU A 65 37.01 63.33 21.35
C LEU A 65 38.51 63.44 20.93
N ALA A 66 39.01 62.58 20.04
CA ALA A 66 40.38 62.61 19.54
C ALA A 66 40.71 63.94 18.86
N ASN A 67 39.77 64.49 18.06
CA ASN A 67 39.92 65.80 17.42
C ASN A 67 39.96 66.95 18.44
N GLN A 68 39.14 66.86 19.50
CA GLN A 68 39.12 67.85 20.55
C GLN A 68 40.43 67.83 21.37
N LEU A 69 40.93 66.63 21.73
CA LEU A 69 42.22 66.45 22.39
C LEU A 69 43.39 67.01 21.56
N THR A 70 43.36 66.86 20.26
CA THR A 70 44.33 67.43 19.35
C THR A 70 44.33 68.96 19.37
N LYS A 71 43.13 69.57 19.34
CA LYS A 71 42.98 71.02 19.31
C LYS A 71 43.32 71.66 20.66
N SER A 72 43.07 71.01 21.76
CA SER A 72 43.29 71.55 23.12
C SER A 72 44.71 71.43 23.61
N THR A 73 45.67 70.87 22.85
CA THR A 73 47.02 70.59 23.24
C THR A 73 47.15 69.77 24.54
N TYR A 74 46.07 69.02 24.89
CA TYR A 74 45.94 68.22 26.12
C TYR A 74 47.03 67.20 26.28
N MET A 75 47.50 66.60 25.15
CA MET A 75 48.60 65.63 25.16
C MET A 75 49.94 66.20 25.66
N LYS A 76 50.13 67.52 25.60
CA LYS A 76 51.35 68.21 26.11
C LYS A 76 51.22 68.74 27.56
N SER A 77 50.02 69.09 27.95
CA SER A 77 49.70 69.56 29.29
C SER A 77 48.28 69.04 29.68
N PRO A 78 48.19 67.92 30.40
CA PRO A 78 46.93 67.21 30.66
C PRO A 78 46.12 67.87 31.80
N VAL A 79 45.86 69.19 31.65
CA VAL A 79 45.06 69.97 32.57
C VAL A 79 44.06 70.83 31.76
N SER A 80 42.84 70.36 31.64
CA SER A 80 41.74 71.07 30.98
C SER A 80 40.41 70.64 31.57
N ASP A 81 39.76 71.51 32.35
CA ASP A 81 38.46 71.25 32.96
C ASP A 81 37.39 70.90 31.92
N VAL A 82 37.51 71.43 30.69
CA VAL A 82 36.56 71.18 29.60
C VAL A 82 36.72 69.77 29.06
N VAL A 83 37.96 69.30 28.80
CA VAL A 83 38.22 67.93 28.30
C VAL A 83 37.91 66.90 29.36
N ASP A 84 38.23 67.17 30.63
CA ASP A 84 37.90 66.28 31.74
C ASP A 84 36.39 66.15 31.96
N ALA A 85 35.63 67.23 31.74
CA ALA A 85 34.15 67.18 31.79
C ALA A 85 33.59 66.38 30.62
N GLU A 86 34.11 66.50 29.40
CA GLU A 86 33.66 65.75 28.20
C GLU A 86 34.03 64.27 28.34
N LEU A 87 35.19 63.88 28.84
CA LEU A 87 35.56 62.51 29.08
C LEU A 87 34.66 61.88 30.18
N SER A 88 34.37 62.64 31.21
CA SER A 88 33.47 62.20 32.28
C SER A 88 32.02 62.05 31.75
N GLN A 89 31.59 62.97 30.89
CA GLN A 89 30.26 62.88 30.25
C GLN A 89 30.18 61.67 29.36
N PHE A 90 31.16 61.40 28.51
CA PHE A 90 31.23 60.18 27.67
C PHE A 90 31.18 58.93 28.54
N SER A 91 32.03 58.84 29.58
CA SER A 91 32.02 57.72 30.50
C SER A 91 30.67 57.44 31.13
N ASN A 92 29.95 58.52 31.53
CA ASN A 92 28.61 58.42 32.14
C ASN A 92 27.53 58.03 31.13
N ILE A 93 27.54 58.60 29.89
CA ILE A 93 26.52 58.30 28.85
C ILE A 93 26.62 56.88 28.38
N TYR A 94 27.85 56.38 28.19
CA TYR A 94 28.09 55.07 27.61
C TYR A 94 28.36 54.00 28.70
N ASN A 95 28.28 54.35 29.96
CA ASN A 95 28.58 53.50 31.13
C ASN A 95 29.91 52.77 30.89
N GLY A 96 30.93 53.53 30.58
CA GLY A 96 32.22 52.97 30.16
C GLY A 96 33.41 53.70 30.76
N ARG A 97 34.56 53.12 30.57
CA ARG A 97 35.87 53.66 30.95
C ARG A 97 36.61 54.21 29.75
N VAL A 98 37.14 55.40 29.82
CA VAL A 98 38.00 55.99 28.77
C VAL A 98 39.39 56.19 29.31
N ILE A 99 40.36 55.66 28.61
CA ILE A 99 41.77 55.72 28.93
C ILE A 99 42.46 56.45 27.74
N ILE A 100 43.28 57.44 28.06
CA ILE A 100 44.12 58.17 27.07
C ILE A 100 45.57 57.73 27.34
N VAL A 101 46.20 57.22 26.29
CA VAL A 101 47.60 56.73 26.34
C VAL A 101 48.47 57.59 25.42
N ASP A 102 49.63 58.06 25.95
CA ASP A 102 50.60 58.83 25.19
C ASP A 102 51.51 57.92 24.30
N LYS A 103 52.39 58.57 23.50
CA LYS A 103 53.38 57.89 22.61
C LYS A 103 54.39 57.02 23.35
N ASN A 104 54.52 57.18 24.66
CA ASN A 104 55.43 56.40 25.54
C ASN A 104 54.63 55.27 26.24
N PHE A 105 53.42 55.00 25.83
CA PHE A 105 52.51 54.03 26.40
C PHE A 105 52.14 54.35 27.86
N ARG A 106 52.22 55.62 28.30
CA ARG A 106 51.75 56.04 29.61
C ARG A 106 50.34 56.50 29.56
N ILE A 107 49.55 56.09 30.59
CA ILE A 107 48.19 56.55 30.79
C ILE A 107 48.23 57.99 31.23
N VAL A 108 47.75 58.86 30.37
CA VAL A 108 47.69 60.33 30.61
C VAL A 108 46.44 60.68 31.41
N LYS A 109 45.33 60.00 31.07
CA LYS A 109 44.02 60.16 31.73
C LYS A 109 43.28 58.85 31.78
N ASP A 110 42.61 58.65 32.89
CA ASP A 110 41.72 57.52 33.16
C ASP A 110 40.42 58.02 33.81
N THR A 111 39.28 57.87 33.18
CA THR A 111 37.99 58.33 33.77
C THR A 111 37.66 57.68 35.09
N PHE A 112 38.23 56.49 35.37
CA PHE A 112 38.06 55.82 36.69
C PHE A 112 39.15 56.24 37.69
N GLY A 113 40.19 56.93 37.27
CA GLY A 113 41.26 57.46 38.12
C GLY A 113 42.20 56.41 38.74
N THR A 114 42.10 55.14 38.34
CA THR A 114 42.82 54.03 39.00
C THR A 114 44.20 53.77 38.44
N ASP A 115 44.45 54.11 37.15
CA ASP A 115 45.64 53.72 36.45
C ASP A 115 46.42 54.91 35.84
N GLU A 116 46.07 56.12 36.15
CA GLU A 116 46.83 57.32 35.69
C GLU A 116 48.31 57.23 36.02
N GLY A 117 49.16 57.52 35.06
CA GLY A 117 50.65 57.48 35.19
C GLY A 117 51.26 56.10 35.00
N LYS A 118 50.47 55.04 34.96
CA LYS A 118 50.96 53.69 34.70
C LYS A 118 51.26 53.47 33.19
N THR A 119 52.05 52.45 32.87
CA THR A 119 52.33 52.04 31.50
C THR A 119 51.28 51.00 31.03
N MET A 120 50.68 51.22 29.89
CA MET A 120 49.69 50.35 29.29
C MET A 120 50.22 49.79 27.94
N ILE A 121 50.50 48.46 27.95
CA ILE A 121 50.95 47.73 26.76
C ILE A 121 49.88 46.68 26.43
N ALA A 122 48.87 47.08 25.67
CA ALA A 122 47.83 46.21 25.18
C ALA A 122 47.97 46.04 23.64
N PRO A 123 47.71 44.86 23.08
CA PRO A 123 47.83 44.61 21.62
C PRO A 123 47.04 45.61 20.78
N ASP A 124 45.82 45.93 21.19
CA ASP A 124 44.96 46.88 20.51
C ASP A 124 45.47 48.32 20.51
N VAL A 125 46.06 48.73 21.64
CA VAL A 125 46.71 50.02 21.76
C VAL A 125 47.97 50.12 20.86
N ILE A 126 48.77 49.07 20.80
CA ILE A 126 49.95 48.98 19.93
C ILE A 126 49.52 49.05 18.46
N THR A 127 48.50 48.29 18.08
CA THR A 127 47.91 48.30 16.73
C THR A 127 47.40 49.68 16.35
N CYS A 128 46.73 50.37 17.28
CA CYS A 128 46.19 51.70 17.07
C CYS A 128 47.29 52.75 16.83
N PHE A 129 48.48 52.64 17.40
CA PHE A 129 49.63 53.50 17.13
C PHE A 129 50.15 53.39 15.68
N SER A 130 49.81 52.29 14.96
CA SER A 130 50.11 52.17 13.51
C SER A 130 49.15 53.04 12.64
N GLY A 131 48.16 53.70 13.26
CA GLY A 131 47.22 54.59 12.59
C GLY A 131 45.86 54.00 12.32
N SER A 132 45.61 52.74 12.74
CA SER A 132 44.33 52.02 12.54
C SER A 132 43.64 51.73 13.86
N GLY A 133 42.43 52.26 14.07
CA GLY A 133 41.61 51.92 15.22
C GLY A 133 41.14 50.49 15.15
N THR A 134 40.98 49.87 16.32
CA THR A 134 40.46 48.48 16.47
C THR A 134 39.19 48.50 17.29
N SER A 135 38.36 47.49 17.13
CA SER A 135 37.19 47.25 17.98
C SER A 135 37.12 45.77 18.35
N PHE A 136 36.84 45.45 19.58
CA PHE A 136 36.71 44.13 20.11
C PHE A 136 35.45 44.03 20.99
N TYR A 137 34.55 43.11 20.66
CA TYR A 137 33.34 42.83 21.46
C TYR A 137 33.50 41.52 22.21
N ASP A 138 33.37 41.59 23.53
CA ASP A 138 33.29 40.43 24.42
C ASP A 138 31.86 40.22 24.86
N SER A 139 31.23 39.17 24.34
CA SER A 139 29.83 38.83 24.66
C SER A 139 29.69 38.22 26.06
N GLU A 140 30.75 37.60 26.62
CA GLU A 140 30.71 36.97 27.96
C GLU A 140 30.89 38.03 29.02
N ALA A 141 31.87 38.90 28.88
CA ALA A 141 32.15 39.97 29.81
C ALA A 141 31.29 41.24 29.56
N GLN A 142 30.47 41.26 28.52
CA GLN A 142 29.50 42.30 28.17
C GLN A 142 30.12 43.69 28.03
N TYR A 143 31.28 43.75 27.37
CA TYR A 143 31.91 45.06 27.05
C TYR A 143 32.35 45.08 25.57
N LEU A 144 32.54 46.35 25.10
CA LEU A 144 33.04 46.66 23.80
C LEU A 144 34.26 47.59 23.97
N ASP A 145 35.41 47.11 23.53
CA ASP A 145 36.65 47.90 23.50
C ASP A 145 36.85 48.51 22.12
N ILE A 146 37.09 49.84 22.11
CA ILE A 146 37.36 50.59 20.89
C ILE A 146 38.63 51.39 21.11
N THR A 147 39.56 51.27 20.18
CA THR A 147 40.74 52.17 20.14
C THR A 147 40.63 53.14 18.97
N THR A 148 41.04 54.41 19.27
CA THR A 148 41.03 55.49 18.25
C THR A 148 42.33 56.26 18.33
N PRO A 149 43.07 56.47 17.25
CA PRO A 149 44.33 57.23 17.28
C PRO A 149 44.07 58.73 17.40
N ILE A 150 44.87 59.41 18.23
CA ILE A 150 44.91 60.86 18.36
C ILE A 150 46.03 61.30 17.36
N THR A 151 45.64 61.90 16.26
CA THR A 151 46.54 62.28 15.17
C THR A 151 46.78 63.77 15.06
N VAL A 152 48.02 64.18 14.86
CA VAL A 152 48.41 65.55 14.58
C VAL A 152 49.09 65.59 13.25
N THR A 153 48.75 66.58 12.39
CA THR A 153 49.40 66.80 11.11
C THR A 153 50.50 67.84 11.31
N MET A 154 51.76 67.38 11.14
CA MET A 154 52.99 68.26 11.13
C MET A 154 53.70 68.04 9.81
N ASP A 155 54.03 69.10 9.09
CA ASP A 155 54.76 69.05 7.84
C ASP A 155 54.18 68.05 6.80
N ASP A 156 52.91 68.08 6.57
CA ASP A 156 52.15 67.17 5.69
C ASP A 156 52.25 65.67 6.05
N LYS A 157 52.76 65.34 7.23
CA LYS A 157 52.77 63.96 7.75
C LYS A 157 51.81 63.84 8.93
N VAL A 158 50.93 62.82 8.87
CA VAL A 158 50.08 62.43 9.98
C VAL A 158 50.89 61.60 10.98
N GLN A 159 50.98 62.07 12.19
CA GLN A 159 51.69 61.38 13.27
C GLN A 159 50.71 61.13 14.43
N VAL A 160 50.74 59.89 14.98
CA VAL A 160 49.92 59.51 16.14
C VAL A 160 50.63 59.98 17.40
N GLU A 161 50.02 60.89 18.15
CA GLU A 161 50.52 61.37 19.41
C GLU A 161 49.98 60.62 20.64
N GLY A 162 48.89 59.89 20.50
CA GLY A 162 48.28 59.11 21.55
C GLY A 162 47.14 58.23 21.02
N VAL A 163 46.58 57.41 21.91
CA VAL A 163 45.46 56.54 21.63
C VAL A 163 44.38 56.73 22.70
N ILE A 164 43.13 56.81 22.29
CA ILE A 164 41.98 56.67 23.14
C ILE A 164 41.57 55.20 23.15
N LEU A 165 41.48 54.61 24.34
CA LEU A 165 40.86 53.32 24.55
C LEU A 165 39.55 53.59 25.32
N ALA A 166 38.44 53.26 24.69
CA ALA A 166 37.10 53.32 25.27
C ALA A 166 36.61 51.87 25.49
N SER A 167 36.39 51.54 26.77
CA SER A 167 35.78 50.25 27.19
C SER A 167 34.39 50.53 27.71
N VAL A 168 33.36 50.18 26.93
CA VAL A 168 31.95 50.55 27.22
C VAL A 168 31.12 49.31 27.46
N SER A 169 30.15 49.45 28.39
CA SER A 169 29.20 48.38 28.68
C SER A 169 28.26 48.12 27.53
N THR A 170 27.97 46.88 27.27
CA THR A 170 26.97 46.39 26.32
C THR A 170 25.71 45.88 27.00
N ASP A 171 25.47 46.21 28.28
CA ASP A 171 24.31 45.77 29.05
C ASP A 171 22.97 46.06 28.36
N ILE A 172 22.85 47.22 27.68
CA ILE A 172 21.65 47.61 26.94
C ILE A 172 21.38 46.62 25.79
N ILE A 173 22.43 46.17 25.09
CA ILE A 173 22.30 45.15 24.04
C ILE A 173 21.84 43.86 24.65
N TYR A 174 22.47 43.41 25.77
CA TYR A 174 22.12 42.18 26.47
C TYR A 174 20.69 42.16 26.98
N GLU A 175 20.23 43.24 27.65
CA GLU A 175 18.84 43.36 28.09
C GLU A 175 17.83 43.31 26.95
N THR A 176 18.10 44.06 25.85
CA THR A 176 17.27 44.05 24.66
C THR A 176 17.20 42.64 24.01
N MET A 177 18.35 41.94 23.98
CA MET A 177 18.43 40.59 23.48
C MET A 177 17.66 39.62 24.37
N ALA A 178 17.74 39.76 25.70
CA ALA A 178 16.98 38.92 26.63
C ALA A 178 15.47 39.08 26.46
N GLU A 179 15.02 40.34 26.31
CA GLU A 179 13.62 40.66 26.05
C GLU A 179 13.15 40.12 24.68
N LEU A 180 13.98 40.24 23.61
CA LEU A 180 13.71 39.69 22.28
C LEU A 180 13.59 38.17 22.31
N LYS A 181 14.55 37.48 22.98
CA LYS A 181 14.51 36.03 23.20
C LYS A 181 13.26 35.60 23.95
N GLY A 182 12.83 36.33 24.96
CA GLY A 182 11.61 36.09 25.72
C GLY A 182 10.34 36.19 24.84
N LYS A 183 10.23 37.26 24.06
CA LYS A 183 9.11 37.49 23.11
C LYS A 183 9.10 36.41 22.02
N ALA A 184 10.26 36.07 21.45
CA ALA A 184 10.40 35.04 20.43
C ALA A 184 9.98 33.64 20.95
N ASN A 185 10.34 33.30 22.19
CA ASN A 185 9.90 32.07 22.83
C ASN A 185 8.37 32.03 23.03
N THR A 186 7.78 33.13 23.44
CA THR A 186 6.31 33.24 23.61
C THR A 186 5.60 32.98 22.27
N VAL A 187 6.06 33.63 21.19
CA VAL A 187 5.52 33.45 19.84
C VAL A 187 5.68 31.98 19.38
N LEU A 188 6.86 31.38 19.64
CA LEU A 188 7.11 29.97 19.31
C LEU A 188 6.10 29.04 19.98
N TRP A 189 5.82 29.22 21.27
CA TRP A 189 4.83 28.40 21.99
C TRP A 189 3.40 28.58 21.44
N ILE A 190 3.03 29.81 21.07
CA ILE A 190 1.73 30.07 20.43
C ILE A 190 1.63 29.34 19.09
N ILE A 191 2.66 29.41 18.25
CA ILE A 191 2.71 28.72 16.96
C ILE A 191 2.58 27.21 17.16
N VAL A 192 3.34 26.61 18.09
CA VAL A 192 3.28 25.17 18.38
C VAL A 192 1.86 24.76 18.80
N LEU A 193 1.20 25.54 19.64
CA LEU A 193 -0.16 25.28 20.10
C LEU A 193 -1.16 25.33 18.93
N VAL A 194 -1.05 26.32 18.05
CA VAL A 194 -1.87 26.43 16.84
C VAL A 194 -1.65 25.22 15.91
N ILE A 195 -0.39 24.79 15.75
CA ILE A 195 -0.06 23.61 14.90
C ILE A 195 -0.64 22.34 15.48
N ILE A 196 -0.60 22.14 16.81
CA ILE A 196 -1.24 21.02 17.48
C ILE A 196 -2.73 20.99 17.18
N PHE A 197 -3.42 22.12 17.37
CA PHE A 197 -4.85 22.21 17.13
C PHE A 197 -5.20 21.93 15.65
N LEU A 198 -4.47 22.56 14.72
CA LEU A 198 -4.66 22.38 13.29
C LEU A 198 -4.35 20.94 12.86
N GLY A 199 -3.30 20.36 13.41
CA GLY A 199 -2.90 18.97 13.15
C GLY A 199 -3.97 17.97 13.56
N ILE A 200 -4.57 18.12 14.75
CA ILE A 200 -5.67 17.28 15.22
C ILE A 200 -6.88 17.43 14.30
N PHE A 201 -7.23 18.65 13.92
CA PHE A 201 -8.38 18.95 13.06
C PHE A 201 -8.20 18.33 11.66
N VAL A 202 -7.07 18.60 11.00
CA VAL A 202 -6.78 18.10 9.64
C VAL A 202 -6.66 16.59 9.62
N SER A 203 -5.91 16.02 10.57
CA SER A 203 -5.74 14.56 10.67
C SER A 203 -7.07 13.85 10.95
N GLY A 204 -7.92 14.42 11.80
CA GLY A 204 -9.26 13.91 12.07
C GLY A 204 -10.15 13.91 10.82
N HIS A 205 -10.08 14.98 10.02
CA HIS A 205 -10.83 15.08 8.78
C HIS A 205 -10.34 14.09 7.72
N MET A 206 -9.03 13.97 7.53
CA MET A 206 -8.43 13.03 6.58
C MET A 206 -8.72 11.56 6.91
N MET A 207 -8.86 11.22 8.19
CA MET A 207 -9.10 9.83 8.61
C MET A 207 -10.57 9.40 8.54
N LYS A 208 -11.53 10.32 8.41
CA LYS A 208 -12.97 10.00 8.33
C LYS A 208 -13.33 9.03 7.18
N PRO A 209 -12.87 9.26 5.93
CA PRO A 209 -13.17 8.37 4.81
C PRO A 209 -12.63 6.95 5.03
N LEU A 210 -11.41 6.84 5.55
CA LEU A 210 -10.80 5.54 5.84
C LEU A 210 -11.56 4.75 6.92
N LYS A 211 -12.01 5.43 7.97
CA LYS A 211 -12.87 4.82 9.01
C LYS A 211 -14.22 4.36 8.44
N LYS A 212 -14.77 5.08 7.44
CA LYS A 212 -16.00 4.68 6.76
C LYS A 212 -15.82 3.39 5.96
N ILE A 213 -14.67 3.24 5.27
CA ILE A 213 -14.33 2.01 4.55
C ILE A 213 -14.21 0.83 5.52
N VAL A 214 -13.47 1.01 6.64
CA VAL A 214 -13.29 -0.06 7.64
C VAL A 214 -14.64 -0.53 8.20
N ARG A 215 -15.53 0.40 8.57
CA ARG A 215 -16.88 0.04 9.04
C ARG A 215 -17.69 -0.70 7.99
N GLY A 216 -17.69 -0.22 6.74
CA GLY A 216 -18.41 -0.93 5.68
C GLY A 216 -17.87 -2.35 5.42
N ILE A 217 -16.55 -2.58 5.61
CA ILE A 217 -15.99 -3.94 5.57
C ILE A 217 -16.48 -4.78 6.76
N GLU A 218 -16.53 -4.21 7.97
CA GLU A 218 -17.03 -4.88 9.17
C GLU A 218 -18.52 -5.25 9.02
N ASP A 219 -19.35 -4.34 8.51
CA ASP A 219 -20.77 -4.56 8.27
C ASP A 219 -21.01 -5.76 7.33
N VAL A 220 -20.20 -5.90 6.26
CA VAL A 220 -20.26 -7.06 5.35
C VAL A 220 -19.87 -8.36 6.05
N THR A 221 -18.86 -8.34 6.92
CA THR A 221 -18.40 -9.56 7.63
C THR A 221 -19.41 -10.02 8.69
N GLU A 222 -20.24 -9.12 9.23
CA GLU A 222 -21.33 -9.44 10.17
C GLU A 222 -22.60 -9.90 9.47
N GLY A 223 -22.62 -9.97 8.13
CA GLY A 223 -23.74 -10.51 7.34
C GLY A 223 -24.84 -9.51 7.02
N TYR A 224 -24.59 -8.21 7.22
CA TYR A 224 -25.46 -7.16 6.71
C TYR A 224 -25.32 -7.07 5.19
N ASP A 225 -26.44 -7.10 4.48
CA ASP A 225 -26.48 -6.90 3.03
C ASP A 225 -26.14 -5.44 2.74
N SER A 226 -24.85 -5.14 2.63
CA SER A 226 -24.38 -3.78 2.43
C SER A 226 -24.32 -3.47 0.95
N ASP A 227 -24.97 -2.40 0.57
CA ASP A 227 -24.78 -1.75 -0.72
C ASP A 227 -23.29 -1.50 -0.96
N PHE A 228 -22.89 -1.46 -2.23
CA PHE A 228 -21.50 -1.17 -2.63
C PHE A 228 -20.94 0.03 -1.87
N LEU A 229 -19.74 -0.15 -1.33
CA LEU A 229 -19.01 0.91 -0.65
C LEU A 229 -18.73 2.06 -1.62
N HIS A 230 -19.22 3.26 -1.29
CA HIS A 230 -18.99 4.45 -2.11
C HIS A 230 -18.30 5.52 -1.27
N VAL A 231 -16.97 5.68 -1.47
CA VAL A 231 -16.14 6.66 -0.77
C VAL A 231 -15.23 7.35 -1.78
N ASP A 232 -15.67 8.49 -2.33
CA ASP A 232 -14.99 9.24 -3.39
C ASP A 232 -14.18 10.45 -2.86
N THR A 233 -13.78 10.45 -1.59
CA THR A 233 -13.14 11.63 -0.97
C THR A 233 -11.69 11.81 -1.45
N TYR A 234 -10.94 10.73 -1.59
CA TYR A 234 -9.56 10.70 -2.06
C TYR A 234 -9.41 9.58 -3.10
N GLN A 235 -8.44 9.73 -4.02
CA GLN A 235 -8.20 8.72 -5.05
C GLN A 235 -7.89 7.35 -4.43
N GLU A 236 -7.06 7.32 -3.38
CA GLU A 236 -6.69 6.08 -2.69
C GLU A 236 -7.89 5.40 -2.03
N THR A 237 -8.81 6.17 -1.45
CA THR A 237 -10.02 5.60 -0.84
C THR A 237 -11.00 5.10 -1.88
N LYS A 238 -11.07 5.75 -3.05
CA LYS A 238 -11.85 5.31 -4.20
C LYS A 238 -11.31 3.99 -4.75
N ASP A 239 -9.99 3.90 -4.99
CA ASP A 239 -9.34 2.70 -5.50
C ASP A 239 -9.54 1.49 -4.56
N ILE A 240 -9.45 1.72 -3.24
CA ILE A 240 -9.75 0.68 -2.22
C ILE A 240 -11.22 0.26 -2.28
N SER A 241 -12.15 1.21 -2.38
CA SER A 241 -13.58 0.92 -2.46
C SER A 241 -13.94 0.13 -3.72
N GLU A 242 -13.38 0.48 -4.87
CA GLU A 242 -13.57 -0.23 -6.13
C GLU A 242 -13.00 -1.66 -6.08
N ALA A 243 -11.78 -1.82 -5.53
CA ALA A 243 -11.18 -3.14 -5.35
C ALA A 243 -12.01 -4.04 -4.42
N PHE A 244 -12.50 -3.47 -3.32
CA PHE A 244 -13.36 -4.17 -2.37
C PHE A 244 -14.71 -4.56 -3.01
N ASN A 245 -15.37 -3.64 -3.71
CA ASN A 245 -16.62 -3.91 -4.40
C ASN A 245 -16.47 -5.00 -5.47
N LYS A 246 -15.34 -5.02 -6.19
CA LYS A 246 -15.02 -6.09 -7.13
C LYS A 246 -14.85 -7.44 -6.44
N MET A 247 -14.27 -7.47 -5.25
CA MET A 247 -14.13 -8.69 -4.45
C MET A 247 -15.51 -9.16 -3.95
N LEU A 248 -16.35 -8.25 -3.45
CA LEU A 248 -17.72 -8.56 -3.03
C LEU A 248 -18.56 -9.12 -4.18
N GLY A 249 -18.51 -8.49 -5.35
CA GLY A 249 -19.20 -8.99 -6.54
C GLY A 249 -18.78 -10.42 -6.90
N ARG A 250 -17.49 -10.74 -6.83
CA ARG A 250 -17.01 -12.11 -7.04
C ARG A 250 -17.49 -13.08 -5.96
N MET A 251 -17.49 -12.65 -4.69
CA MET A 251 -17.98 -13.46 -3.58
C MET A 251 -19.46 -13.79 -3.74
N LYS A 252 -20.27 -12.80 -4.12
CA LYS A 252 -21.71 -12.99 -4.36
C LYS A 252 -21.97 -13.97 -5.50
N ILE A 253 -21.28 -13.84 -6.62
CA ILE A 253 -21.38 -14.79 -7.74
C ILE A 253 -21.00 -16.22 -7.31
N LEU A 254 -19.98 -16.37 -6.46
CA LEU A 254 -19.56 -17.68 -5.95
C LEU A 254 -20.60 -18.27 -4.99
N ASP A 255 -21.20 -17.44 -4.14
CA ASP A 255 -22.24 -17.88 -3.19
C ASP A 255 -23.53 -18.25 -3.91
N ASP A 256 -23.99 -17.42 -4.84
CA ASP A 256 -25.14 -17.71 -5.70
C ASP A 256 -24.94 -19.03 -6.47
N SER A 257 -23.77 -19.24 -7.07
CA SER A 257 -23.41 -20.49 -7.77
C SER A 257 -23.38 -21.70 -6.82
N ARG A 258 -22.93 -21.51 -5.57
CA ARG A 258 -22.95 -22.55 -4.55
C ARG A 258 -24.37 -22.90 -4.10
N GLN A 259 -25.23 -21.90 -3.90
CA GLN A 259 -26.64 -22.12 -3.54
C GLN A 259 -27.39 -22.83 -4.67
N GLU A 260 -27.18 -22.39 -5.92
CA GLU A 260 -27.76 -23.04 -7.09
C GLU A 260 -27.31 -24.50 -7.21
N PHE A 261 -26.01 -24.77 -6.99
CA PHE A 261 -25.48 -26.13 -6.96
C PHE A 261 -26.17 -26.99 -5.91
N VAL A 262 -26.29 -26.51 -4.66
CA VAL A 262 -26.96 -27.25 -3.57
C VAL A 262 -28.43 -27.50 -3.89
N SER A 263 -29.14 -26.53 -4.45
CA SER A 263 -30.53 -26.65 -4.88
C SER A 263 -30.69 -27.70 -5.97
N ASN A 264 -29.85 -27.65 -7.01
CA ASN A 264 -29.88 -28.57 -8.12
C ASN A 264 -29.57 -30.03 -7.68
N VAL A 265 -28.53 -30.20 -6.82
CA VAL A 265 -28.24 -31.51 -6.21
C VAL A 265 -29.45 -32.06 -5.45
N SER A 266 -30.09 -31.22 -4.64
CA SER A 266 -31.27 -31.64 -3.86
C SER A 266 -32.41 -32.07 -4.77
N HIS A 267 -32.66 -31.34 -5.85
CA HIS A 267 -33.69 -31.67 -6.81
C HIS A 267 -33.39 -32.96 -7.59
N GLU A 268 -32.16 -33.13 -8.09
CA GLU A 268 -31.77 -34.29 -8.90
C GLU A 268 -31.69 -35.58 -8.07
N LEU A 269 -31.44 -35.51 -6.76
CA LEU A 269 -31.53 -36.67 -5.86
C LEU A 269 -32.96 -36.98 -5.38
N LYS A 270 -33.83 -35.95 -5.18
CA LYS A 270 -35.17 -36.15 -4.69
C LYS A 270 -36.08 -36.86 -5.71
N THR A 271 -35.88 -36.58 -7.01
CA THR A 271 -36.72 -37.14 -8.08
C THR A 271 -36.64 -38.66 -8.15
N PRO A 272 -35.44 -39.32 -8.28
CA PRO A 272 -35.29 -40.77 -8.32
C PRO A 272 -35.80 -41.42 -7.01
N LEU A 273 -35.49 -40.84 -5.84
CA LEU A 273 -35.97 -41.32 -4.58
C LEU A 273 -37.51 -41.36 -4.49
N THR A 274 -38.15 -40.31 -5.04
CA THR A 274 -39.62 -40.24 -5.07
C THR A 274 -40.20 -41.30 -6.03
N SER A 275 -39.58 -41.48 -7.21
CA SER A 275 -39.98 -42.50 -8.19
C SER A 275 -39.86 -43.90 -7.59
N MET A 276 -38.72 -44.25 -7.01
CA MET A 276 -38.54 -45.55 -6.32
C MET A 276 -39.57 -45.79 -5.22
N LYS A 277 -39.87 -44.73 -4.42
CA LYS A 277 -40.85 -44.81 -3.36
C LYS A 277 -42.27 -45.09 -3.92
N VAL A 278 -42.68 -44.39 -4.98
CA VAL A 278 -43.98 -44.60 -5.64
C VAL A 278 -44.08 -46.02 -6.18
N LEU A 279 -43.08 -46.53 -6.85
CA LEU A 279 -43.03 -47.90 -7.36
C LEU A 279 -43.12 -48.92 -6.22
N ALA A 280 -42.37 -48.75 -5.15
CA ALA A 280 -42.43 -49.60 -3.97
C ALA A 280 -43.80 -49.58 -3.25
N ASP A 281 -44.34 -48.34 -3.03
CA ASP A 281 -45.63 -48.18 -2.42
C ASP A 281 -46.76 -48.79 -3.27
N SER A 282 -46.65 -48.76 -4.62
CA SER A 282 -47.58 -49.39 -5.54
C SER A 282 -47.53 -50.88 -5.47
N LEU A 283 -46.34 -51.49 -5.31
CA LEU A 283 -46.22 -52.94 -5.06
C LEU A 283 -46.81 -53.36 -3.73
N LEU A 284 -46.61 -52.59 -2.68
CA LEU A 284 -47.08 -52.89 -1.33
C LEU A 284 -48.61 -52.74 -1.18
N ALA A 285 -49.22 -51.91 -2.03
CA ALA A 285 -50.70 -51.69 -1.99
C ALA A 285 -51.49 -52.77 -2.67
N GLN A 286 -50.88 -53.75 -3.36
CA GLN A 286 -51.58 -54.84 -4.07
C GLN A 286 -51.42 -56.12 -3.32
N GLU A 287 -52.54 -56.86 -3.08
CA GLU A 287 -52.53 -58.12 -2.34
C GLU A 287 -52.05 -59.31 -3.20
N ASP A 288 -52.29 -59.33 -4.54
CA ASP A 288 -51.85 -60.40 -5.47
C ASP A 288 -51.17 -59.82 -6.70
N VAL A 289 -49.86 -59.52 -6.61
CA VAL A 289 -49.06 -58.98 -7.72
C VAL A 289 -48.60 -60.14 -8.61
N PRO A 290 -48.87 -60.14 -9.94
CA PRO A 290 -48.31 -61.08 -10.88
C PRO A 290 -46.78 -61.02 -10.85
N VAL A 291 -46.15 -62.23 -10.94
CA VAL A 291 -44.66 -62.31 -10.85
C VAL A 291 -43.98 -61.48 -11.95
N GLU A 292 -44.56 -61.34 -13.09
CA GLU A 292 -44.07 -60.56 -14.21
C GLU A 292 -44.07 -59.08 -13.87
N LEU A 293 -45.14 -58.53 -13.30
CA LEU A 293 -45.30 -57.13 -12.87
C LEU A 293 -44.33 -56.83 -11.70
N TYR A 294 -44.21 -57.79 -10.76
CA TYR A 294 -43.20 -57.65 -9.68
C TYR A 294 -41.78 -57.50 -10.19
N LYS A 295 -41.39 -58.34 -11.20
CA LYS A 295 -40.06 -58.23 -11.82
C LYS A 295 -39.86 -56.94 -12.57
N GLU A 296 -40.87 -56.40 -13.25
CA GLU A 296 -40.85 -55.13 -13.97
C GLU A 296 -40.59 -53.96 -12.98
N PHE A 297 -41.44 -53.83 -11.92
CA PHE A 297 -41.24 -52.80 -10.93
C PHE A 297 -39.90 -52.90 -10.18
N MET A 298 -39.43 -54.11 -9.83
CA MET A 298 -38.12 -54.31 -9.22
C MET A 298 -36.98 -53.97 -10.21
N GLY A 299 -37.19 -54.21 -11.51
CA GLY A 299 -36.29 -53.81 -12.58
C GLY A 299 -36.17 -52.28 -12.62
N ASP A 300 -37.28 -51.58 -12.65
CA ASP A 300 -37.35 -50.11 -12.67
C ASP A 300 -36.71 -49.49 -11.43
N ILE A 301 -36.97 -50.07 -10.24
CA ILE A 301 -36.33 -49.62 -8.98
C ILE A 301 -34.81 -49.80 -9.06
N THR A 302 -34.35 -50.93 -9.61
CA THR A 302 -32.88 -51.24 -9.76
C THR A 302 -32.23 -50.24 -10.73
N GLU A 303 -32.89 -49.93 -11.84
CA GLU A 303 -32.40 -48.94 -12.81
C GLU A 303 -32.30 -47.53 -12.18
N GLU A 304 -33.27 -47.13 -11.37
CA GLU A 304 -33.26 -45.83 -10.69
C GLU A 304 -32.20 -45.77 -9.59
N ILE A 305 -31.90 -46.89 -8.89
CA ILE A 305 -30.74 -46.98 -7.96
C ILE A 305 -29.43 -46.82 -8.69
N GLU A 306 -29.25 -47.47 -9.84
CA GLU A 306 -28.02 -47.34 -10.65
C GLU A 306 -27.84 -45.91 -11.15
N ARG A 307 -28.91 -45.26 -11.54
CA ARG A 307 -28.93 -43.83 -11.91
C ARG A 307 -28.49 -42.91 -10.77
N GLU A 308 -29.04 -43.13 -9.58
CA GLU A 308 -28.72 -42.35 -8.38
C GLU A 308 -27.24 -42.53 -7.98
N ASN A 309 -26.74 -43.77 -8.03
CA ASN A 309 -25.32 -44.04 -7.81
C ASN A 309 -24.41 -43.31 -8.82
N LYS A 310 -24.83 -43.25 -10.10
CA LYS A 310 -24.08 -42.45 -11.11
C LYS A 310 -24.04 -40.98 -10.76
N ILE A 311 -25.17 -40.38 -10.36
CA ILE A 311 -25.23 -38.97 -9.92
C ILE A 311 -24.29 -38.72 -8.74
N ILE A 312 -24.32 -39.60 -7.71
CA ILE A 312 -23.47 -39.47 -6.52
C ILE A 312 -21.99 -39.56 -6.90
N ASN A 313 -21.58 -40.50 -7.75
CA ASN A 313 -20.20 -40.65 -8.20
C ASN A 313 -19.73 -39.47 -9.05
N ASP A 314 -20.57 -38.91 -9.91
CA ASP A 314 -20.31 -37.73 -10.71
C ASP A 314 -20.09 -36.50 -9.80
N LEU A 315 -20.96 -36.31 -8.78
CA LEU A 315 -20.83 -35.26 -7.78
C LEU A 315 -19.53 -35.38 -6.96
N LEU A 316 -19.21 -36.58 -6.47
CA LEU A 316 -17.97 -36.84 -5.73
C LEU A 316 -16.74 -36.53 -6.59
N SER A 317 -16.80 -36.86 -7.88
CA SER A 317 -15.74 -36.57 -8.83
C SER A 317 -15.54 -35.06 -9.02
N LEU A 318 -16.63 -34.28 -9.17
CA LEU A 318 -16.58 -32.83 -9.24
C LEU A 318 -16.03 -32.19 -7.97
N VAL A 319 -16.52 -32.58 -6.79
CA VAL A 319 -16.06 -32.03 -5.50
C VAL A 319 -14.57 -32.33 -5.27
N LYS A 320 -14.09 -33.51 -5.65
CA LYS A 320 -12.67 -33.86 -5.58
C LYS A 320 -11.83 -33.00 -6.54
N MET A 321 -12.33 -32.71 -7.74
CA MET A 321 -11.65 -31.87 -8.73
C MET A 321 -11.59 -30.40 -8.30
N ASP A 322 -12.62 -29.86 -7.65
CA ASP A 322 -12.65 -28.47 -7.17
C ASP A 322 -11.64 -28.24 -6.01
N LYS A 323 -11.39 -29.24 -5.16
CA LYS A 323 -10.49 -29.12 -3.99
C LYS A 323 -9.00 -29.30 -4.31
N THR A 324 -8.66 -29.97 -5.40
CA THR A 324 -7.29 -30.46 -5.63
C THR A 324 -6.79 -30.21 -7.05
N SER A 325 -6.75 -28.95 -7.46
CA SER A 325 -5.95 -28.59 -8.66
C SER A 325 -4.44 -28.86 -8.49
N ALA A 326 -4.00 -29.24 -7.29
CA ALA A 326 -2.60 -29.53 -6.94
C ALA A 326 -2.22 -31.02 -6.98
N ASP A 327 -3.18 -31.97 -7.04
CA ASP A 327 -2.91 -33.41 -6.89
C ASP A 327 -3.21 -34.21 -8.16
N LEU A 328 -2.69 -33.80 -9.30
CA LEU A 328 -2.66 -34.63 -10.49
C LEU A 328 -1.52 -35.66 -10.38
N ASN A 329 -1.84 -36.93 -10.56
CA ASN A 329 -0.84 -38.01 -10.69
C ASN A 329 -0.37 -38.08 -12.15
N VAL A 330 0.36 -37.07 -12.58
CA VAL A 330 0.81 -36.92 -13.98
C VAL A 330 1.96 -37.87 -14.25
N LYS A 331 1.84 -38.68 -15.31
CA LYS A 331 2.85 -39.60 -15.81
C LYS A 331 2.92 -39.55 -17.34
N PRO A 332 4.07 -39.87 -17.92
CA PRO A 332 4.16 -40.09 -19.35
C PRO A 332 3.32 -41.32 -19.78
N GLU A 333 2.27 -41.06 -20.56
CA GLU A 333 1.34 -42.10 -21.03
C GLU A 333 1.27 -42.13 -22.57
N ASN A 334 1.06 -43.31 -23.12
CA ASN A 334 0.76 -43.48 -24.54
C ASN A 334 -0.71 -43.19 -24.77
N ILE A 335 -0.98 -42.02 -25.35
CA ILE A 335 -2.36 -41.52 -25.53
C ILE A 335 -3.14 -42.38 -26.53
N ASN A 336 -2.47 -42.98 -27.55
CA ASN A 336 -3.12 -43.82 -28.49
C ASN A 336 -3.68 -45.08 -27.80
N GLU A 337 -2.88 -45.77 -27.01
CA GLU A 337 -3.31 -46.95 -26.23
C GLU A 337 -4.40 -46.57 -25.22
N LEU A 338 -4.27 -45.40 -24.58
CA LEU A 338 -5.22 -44.98 -23.59
C LEU A 338 -6.61 -44.69 -24.20
N VAL A 339 -6.65 -43.99 -25.33
CA VAL A 339 -7.89 -43.75 -26.08
C VAL A 339 -8.48 -45.06 -26.57
N GLU A 340 -7.68 -45.97 -27.18
CA GLU A 340 -8.16 -47.28 -27.61
C GLU A 340 -8.76 -48.11 -26.44
N ARG A 341 -8.16 -48.10 -25.26
CA ARG A 341 -8.73 -48.76 -24.08
C ARG A 341 -10.08 -48.18 -23.68
N ILE A 342 -10.24 -46.86 -23.75
CA ILE A 342 -11.51 -46.17 -23.48
C ILE A 342 -12.57 -46.62 -24.49
N LEU A 343 -12.26 -46.55 -25.77
CA LEU A 343 -13.20 -46.90 -26.82
C LEU A 343 -13.57 -48.37 -26.83
N LYS A 344 -12.61 -49.32 -26.53
CA LYS A 344 -12.90 -50.74 -26.37
C LYS A 344 -13.98 -50.97 -25.28
N ARG A 345 -13.98 -50.19 -24.20
CA ARG A 345 -14.99 -50.30 -23.13
C ARG A 345 -16.35 -49.73 -23.56
N LEU A 346 -16.40 -48.76 -24.49
CA LEU A 346 -17.61 -48.09 -24.95
C LEU A 346 -18.21 -48.75 -26.20
N ARG A 347 -17.47 -49.56 -26.96
CA ARG A 347 -17.99 -50.30 -28.12
C ARG A 347 -19.26 -51.10 -27.85
N PRO A 348 -19.41 -51.85 -26.72
CA PRO A 348 -20.65 -52.54 -26.44
C PRO A 348 -21.86 -51.63 -26.26
N ILE A 349 -21.66 -50.44 -25.71
CA ILE A 349 -22.70 -49.45 -25.52
C ILE A 349 -23.11 -48.83 -26.88
N ALA A 350 -22.14 -48.49 -27.72
CA ALA A 350 -22.37 -48.02 -29.07
C ALA A 350 -23.11 -49.05 -29.94
N ALA A 351 -22.69 -50.33 -29.87
CA ALA A 351 -23.33 -51.41 -30.58
C ALA A 351 -24.80 -51.63 -30.16
N LYS A 352 -25.15 -51.48 -28.86
CA LYS A 352 -26.52 -51.55 -28.35
C LYS A 352 -27.42 -50.44 -28.93
N GLN A 353 -26.85 -49.32 -29.31
CA GLN A 353 -27.56 -48.16 -29.90
C GLN A 353 -27.41 -48.07 -31.45
N ASN A 354 -26.86 -49.12 -32.07
CA ASN A 354 -26.56 -49.14 -33.51
C ASN A 354 -25.70 -47.97 -34.00
N VAL A 355 -24.75 -47.48 -33.17
CA VAL A 355 -23.86 -46.39 -33.48
C VAL A 355 -22.47 -46.95 -33.84
N GLU A 356 -21.94 -46.56 -35.01
CA GLU A 356 -20.60 -46.96 -35.43
C GLU A 356 -19.54 -46.12 -34.68
N LEU A 357 -18.58 -46.77 -34.00
CA LEU A 357 -17.49 -46.12 -33.22
C LEU A 357 -16.16 -46.30 -33.94
N VAL A 358 -15.62 -45.24 -34.53
CA VAL A 358 -14.39 -45.24 -35.32
C VAL A 358 -13.27 -44.51 -34.57
N PHE A 359 -12.05 -45.07 -34.62
CA PHE A 359 -10.86 -44.41 -34.10
C PHE A 359 -9.83 -44.16 -35.20
N GLU A 360 -9.39 -42.92 -35.34
CA GLU A 360 -8.35 -42.53 -36.27
C GLU A 360 -7.17 -41.91 -35.52
N SER A 361 -5.99 -42.46 -35.72
CA SER A 361 -4.77 -41.89 -35.16
C SER A 361 -3.79 -41.53 -36.27
N PHE A 362 -3.36 -40.31 -36.30
CA PHE A 362 -2.48 -39.78 -37.35
C PHE A 362 -1.00 -39.97 -37.03
N ARG A 363 -0.66 -40.15 -35.75
CA ARG A 363 0.71 -40.42 -35.26
C ARG A 363 0.70 -40.97 -33.84
N PRO A 364 1.80 -41.64 -33.41
CA PRO A 364 1.99 -41.98 -32.01
C PRO A 364 2.14 -40.73 -31.17
N VAL A 365 1.45 -40.68 -30.03
CA VAL A 365 1.46 -39.52 -29.08
C VAL A 365 1.76 -40.03 -27.70
N THR A 366 2.85 -39.56 -27.11
CA THR A 366 3.15 -39.70 -25.68
C THR A 366 3.03 -38.34 -25.03
N ALA A 367 2.31 -38.27 -23.91
CA ALA A 367 2.09 -36.99 -23.19
C ALA A 367 2.04 -37.26 -21.68
N GLU A 368 2.35 -36.23 -20.91
CA GLU A 368 2.27 -36.25 -19.46
C GLU A 368 0.83 -35.91 -19.02
N VAL A 369 0.11 -36.98 -18.57
CA VAL A 369 -1.29 -36.86 -18.16
C VAL A 369 -1.57 -37.70 -16.92
N ASP A 370 -2.63 -37.33 -16.20
CA ASP A 370 -3.26 -38.22 -15.18
C ASP A 370 -4.22 -39.17 -15.93
N GLU A 371 -3.88 -40.45 -16.01
CA GLU A 371 -4.64 -41.47 -16.71
C GLU A 371 -6.12 -41.51 -16.30
N VAL A 372 -6.40 -41.36 -14.99
CA VAL A 372 -7.77 -41.48 -14.44
C VAL A 372 -8.61 -40.26 -14.89
N LYS A 373 -8.05 -39.06 -14.73
CA LYS A 373 -8.75 -37.81 -15.10
C LYS A 373 -8.92 -37.70 -16.61
N PHE A 374 -7.89 -38.05 -17.38
CA PHE A 374 -7.98 -38.06 -18.83
C PHE A 374 -9.01 -39.08 -19.33
N THR A 375 -8.98 -40.32 -18.78
CA THR A 375 -9.98 -41.33 -19.08
C THR A 375 -11.39 -40.85 -18.81
N LEU A 376 -11.61 -40.18 -17.66
CA LEU A 376 -12.89 -39.65 -17.28
C LEU A 376 -13.37 -38.57 -18.27
N ALA A 377 -12.46 -37.66 -18.70
CA ALA A 377 -12.79 -36.63 -19.68
C ALA A 377 -13.25 -37.20 -21.02
N ILE A 378 -12.43 -38.08 -21.59
CA ILE A 378 -12.71 -38.65 -22.92
C ILE A 378 -13.92 -39.57 -22.87
N SER A 379 -14.07 -40.41 -21.81
CA SER A 379 -15.26 -41.27 -21.66
C SER A 379 -16.55 -40.45 -21.64
N ASN A 380 -16.62 -39.34 -20.90
CA ASN A 380 -17.82 -38.49 -20.86
C ASN A 380 -18.17 -37.88 -22.22
N LEU A 381 -17.16 -37.45 -22.98
CA LEU A 381 -17.40 -36.91 -24.32
C LEU A 381 -17.90 -37.95 -25.29
N VAL A 382 -17.28 -39.14 -25.29
CA VAL A 382 -17.68 -40.25 -26.19
C VAL A 382 -19.01 -40.86 -25.78
N GLU A 383 -19.28 -41.03 -24.44
CA GLU A 383 -20.61 -41.46 -23.96
C GLU A 383 -21.70 -40.51 -24.40
N ASN A 384 -21.50 -39.20 -24.33
CA ASN A 384 -22.45 -38.21 -24.80
C ASN A 384 -22.66 -38.31 -26.33
N ALA A 385 -21.59 -38.47 -27.09
CA ALA A 385 -21.64 -38.62 -28.55
C ALA A 385 -22.43 -39.87 -28.97
N ILE A 386 -22.32 -40.97 -28.21
CA ILE A 386 -23.10 -42.20 -28.48
C ILE A 386 -24.57 -41.96 -28.06
N LYS A 387 -24.81 -41.43 -26.88
CA LYS A 387 -26.09 -41.31 -26.23
C LYS A 387 -27.06 -40.35 -26.96
N TYR A 388 -26.54 -39.23 -27.49
CA TYR A 388 -27.32 -38.24 -28.19
C TYR A 388 -27.21 -38.40 -29.73
N ASN A 389 -26.78 -39.61 -30.16
CA ASN A 389 -26.74 -39.94 -31.59
C ASN A 389 -28.11 -40.33 -32.14
N LYS A 390 -28.21 -40.36 -33.44
CA LYS A 390 -29.36 -40.93 -34.15
C LYS A 390 -29.12 -42.44 -34.43
N GLU A 391 -30.18 -43.16 -34.67
CA GLU A 391 -30.11 -44.56 -35.05
C GLU A 391 -29.30 -44.71 -36.37
N GLU A 392 -28.40 -45.71 -36.43
CA GLU A 392 -27.43 -45.90 -37.51
C GLU A 392 -26.44 -44.73 -37.71
N GLY A 393 -26.22 -43.94 -36.65
CA GLY A 393 -25.26 -42.84 -36.64
C GLY A 393 -23.81 -43.32 -36.42
N TRP A 394 -22.91 -42.37 -36.40
CA TRP A 394 -21.48 -42.63 -36.18
C TRP A 394 -20.88 -41.69 -35.11
N VAL A 395 -19.84 -42.19 -34.48
CA VAL A 395 -18.95 -41.39 -33.58
C VAL A 395 -17.51 -41.62 -34.03
N GLN A 396 -16.83 -40.58 -34.42
CA GLN A 396 -15.43 -40.60 -34.82
C GLN A 396 -14.57 -39.94 -33.80
N VAL A 397 -13.62 -40.69 -33.22
CA VAL A 397 -12.59 -40.14 -32.33
C VAL A 397 -11.29 -40.06 -33.08
N SER A 398 -10.71 -38.87 -33.22
CA SER A 398 -9.42 -38.69 -33.88
C SER A 398 -8.39 -38.11 -32.95
N LEU A 399 -7.14 -38.63 -33.04
CA LEU A 399 -5.97 -38.20 -32.26
C LEU A 399 -4.91 -37.63 -33.19
N ASN A 400 -4.45 -36.43 -32.87
CA ASN A 400 -3.36 -35.77 -33.57
C ASN A 400 -2.49 -34.98 -32.54
N ALA A 401 -1.27 -34.57 -32.93
CA ALA A 401 -0.42 -33.74 -32.10
C ALA A 401 0.42 -32.78 -32.98
N ASP A 402 0.74 -31.64 -32.41
CA ASP A 402 1.79 -30.73 -32.88
C ASP A 402 3.04 -30.83 -31.96
N HIS A 403 3.89 -29.83 -32.01
CA HIS A 403 5.12 -29.80 -31.21
C HIS A 403 4.90 -29.38 -29.72
N LYS A 404 3.70 -28.94 -29.36
CA LYS A 404 3.37 -28.47 -27.99
C LYS A 404 2.15 -29.16 -27.39
N TYR A 405 1.19 -29.51 -28.21
CA TYR A 405 -0.10 -30.02 -27.78
C TYR A 405 -0.49 -31.29 -28.52
N PHE A 406 -1.29 -32.11 -27.88
CA PHE A 406 -2.07 -33.12 -28.57
C PHE A 406 -3.56 -32.76 -28.56
N TYR A 407 -4.27 -33.28 -29.54
CA TYR A 407 -5.67 -32.98 -29.80
C TYR A 407 -6.45 -34.27 -29.90
N VAL A 408 -7.50 -34.39 -29.07
CA VAL A 408 -8.50 -35.45 -29.24
C VAL A 408 -9.77 -34.78 -29.73
N LYS A 409 -10.23 -35.17 -30.89
CA LYS A 409 -11.47 -34.68 -31.47
C LYS A 409 -12.50 -35.80 -31.44
N VAL A 410 -13.67 -35.55 -30.83
CA VAL A 410 -14.82 -36.44 -30.78
C VAL A 410 -15.92 -35.79 -31.62
N ALA A 411 -16.24 -36.39 -32.74
CA ALA A 411 -17.27 -35.94 -33.67
C ALA A 411 -18.38 -36.97 -33.73
N ASP A 412 -19.62 -36.53 -33.76
CA ASP A 412 -20.81 -37.37 -33.86
C ASP A 412 -21.77 -36.84 -34.94
N SER A 413 -22.63 -37.74 -35.41
CA SER A 413 -23.72 -37.46 -36.36
C SER A 413 -25.07 -37.28 -35.66
N GLY A 414 -25.07 -36.97 -34.37
CA GLY A 414 -26.24 -36.91 -33.52
C GLY A 414 -27.17 -35.74 -33.77
N MET A 415 -28.03 -35.44 -32.79
CA MET A 415 -29.03 -34.39 -32.88
C MET A 415 -28.45 -32.96 -32.91
N GLY A 416 -27.17 -32.79 -32.60
CA GLY A 416 -26.54 -31.48 -32.48
C GLY A 416 -26.99 -30.71 -31.22
N ILE A 417 -26.51 -29.47 -31.08
CA ILE A 417 -26.77 -28.57 -29.95
C ILE A 417 -27.23 -27.24 -30.54
N PRO A 418 -28.36 -26.70 -30.09
CA PRO A 418 -28.82 -25.36 -30.44
C PRO A 418 -27.80 -24.28 -30.11
N GLN A 419 -27.64 -23.27 -30.96
CA GLN A 419 -26.64 -22.21 -30.81
C GLN A 419 -26.73 -21.48 -29.48
N GLU A 420 -27.95 -21.24 -28.96
CA GLU A 420 -28.20 -20.57 -27.70
C GLU A 420 -27.75 -21.38 -26.48
N SER A 421 -27.59 -22.68 -26.60
CA SER A 421 -27.18 -23.59 -25.55
C SER A 421 -25.66 -23.79 -25.47
N LEU A 422 -24.90 -23.44 -26.53
CA LEU A 422 -23.48 -23.73 -26.63
C LEU A 422 -22.64 -23.10 -25.50
N ASP A 423 -23.01 -21.93 -25.00
CA ASP A 423 -22.32 -21.25 -23.93
C ASP A 423 -22.59 -21.91 -22.56
N HIS A 424 -23.70 -22.62 -22.43
CA HIS A 424 -24.19 -23.20 -21.18
C HIS A 424 -23.92 -24.70 -21.01
N ILE A 425 -23.62 -25.45 -22.08
CA ILE A 425 -23.47 -26.91 -22.02
C ILE A 425 -22.43 -27.43 -21.03
N PHE A 426 -21.50 -26.59 -20.59
CA PHE A 426 -20.48 -26.94 -19.60
C PHE A 426 -20.86 -26.54 -18.17
N GLU A 427 -22.03 -25.91 -17.99
CA GLU A 427 -22.57 -25.61 -16.66
C GLU A 427 -23.06 -26.90 -15.97
N ARG A 428 -22.96 -26.93 -14.65
CA ARG A 428 -23.37 -28.09 -13.85
C ARG A 428 -24.89 -28.24 -13.92
N PHE A 429 -25.38 -29.45 -14.16
CA PHE A 429 -26.81 -29.81 -14.30
C PHE A 429 -27.51 -29.16 -15.51
N TYR A 430 -26.79 -28.51 -16.39
CA TYR A 430 -27.39 -27.93 -17.61
C TYR A 430 -27.79 -29.03 -18.58
N ARG A 431 -28.95 -28.87 -19.19
CA ARG A 431 -29.55 -29.81 -20.18
C ARG A 431 -30.35 -29.00 -21.17
N VAL A 432 -30.15 -29.24 -22.45
CA VAL A 432 -30.83 -28.53 -23.57
C VAL A 432 -32.35 -28.74 -23.49
N ASP A 433 -32.79 -29.97 -23.18
CA ASP A 433 -34.21 -30.30 -23.02
C ASP A 433 -34.42 -31.16 -21.76
N LYS A 434 -35.17 -30.65 -20.78
CA LYS A 434 -35.44 -31.32 -19.50
C LYS A 434 -36.47 -32.49 -19.66
N SER A 435 -37.29 -32.52 -20.69
CA SER A 435 -38.34 -33.51 -20.89
C SER A 435 -37.83 -34.77 -21.60
N HIS A 436 -37.22 -34.65 -22.75
CA HIS A 436 -36.66 -35.77 -23.52
C HIS A 436 -35.42 -36.40 -22.84
N SER A 437 -34.67 -35.59 -22.11
CA SER A 437 -33.42 -36.06 -21.49
C SER A 437 -33.66 -36.90 -20.23
N ARG A 438 -34.88 -37.00 -19.69
CA ARG A 438 -35.22 -37.99 -18.64
C ARG A 438 -35.29 -39.41 -19.18
N GLU A 439 -35.87 -39.59 -20.34
CA GLU A 439 -35.89 -40.88 -21.08
C GLU A 439 -34.50 -41.35 -21.50
N ILE A 440 -33.63 -40.40 -21.86
CA ILE A 440 -32.24 -40.69 -22.29
C ILE A 440 -31.27 -40.82 -21.07
N GLY A 441 -31.64 -40.46 -19.84
CA GLY A 441 -30.89 -40.77 -18.59
C GLY A 441 -29.62 -39.96 -18.34
N GLY A 442 -29.56 -38.62 -18.59
CA GLY A 442 -28.38 -37.78 -18.37
C GLY A 442 -28.38 -37.07 -17.01
N THR A 443 -27.22 -36.95 -16.36
CA THR A 443 -27.03 -36.26 -15.08
C THR A 443 -26.80 -34.73 -15.27
N GLY A 444 -26.47 -34.28 -16.47
CA GLY A 444 -26.04 -32.91 -16.72
C GLY A 444 -24.67 -32.55 -16.13
N LEU A 445 -23.94 -33.54 -15.60
CA LEU A 445 -22.62 -33.33 -14.95
C LEU A 445 -21.46 -33.75 -15.86
N GLY A 446 -21.68 -34.63 -16.83
CA GLY A 446 -20.61 -35.24 -17.63
C GLY A 446 -19.73 -34.25 -18.39
N LEU A 447 -20.34 -33.24 -19.05
CA LEU A 447 -19.59 -32.21 -19.79
C LEU A 447 -18.83 -31.27 -18.83
N ALA A 448 -19.39 -30.94 -17.67
CA ALA A 448 -18.72 -30.18 -16.64
C ALA A 448 -17.49 -30.93 -16.09
N ILE A 449 -17.64 -32.24 -15.84
CA ILE A 449 -16.54 -33.13 -15.44
C ILE A 449 -15.44 -33.18 -16.51
N ALA A 450 -15.83 -33.37 -17.77
CA ALA A 450 -14.89 -33.43 -18.89
C ALA A 450 -14.08 -32.12 -19.00
N ARG A 451 -14.75 -30.97 -18.94
CA ARG A 451 -14.10 -29.67 -18.98
C ARG A 451 -13.14 -29.45 -17.82
N ASN A 452 -13.55 -29.75 -16.58
CA ASN A 452 -12.70 -29.63 -15.39
C ASN A 452 -11.46 -30.50 -15.50
N ALA A 453 -11.61 -31.75 -15.90
CA ALA A 453 -10.49 -32.67 -16.09
C ALA A 453 -9.49 -32.17 -17.14
N VAL A 454 -9.97 -31.59 -18.26
CA VAL A 454 -9.11 -30.98 -19.27
C VAL A 454 -8.42 -29.71 -18.76
N ILE A 455 -9.13 -28.85 -18.01
CA ILE A 455 -8.56 -27.64 -17.40
C ILE A 455 -7.47 -28.00 -16.38
N MET A 456 -7.65 -29.05 -15.59
CA MET A 456 -6.61 -29.54 -14.67
C MET A 456 -5.32 -29.92 -15.41
N HIS A 457 -5.42 -30.46 -16.63
CA HIS A 457 -4.27 -30.73 -17.51
C HIS A 457 -3.75 -29.51 -18.25
N ARG A 458 -4.15 -28.27 -17.86
CA ARG A 458 -3.81 -27.01 -18.57
C ARG A 458 -4.27 -27.01 -20.03
N GLY A 459 -5.27 -27.83 -20.33
CA GLY A 459 -5.89 -27.96 -21.64
C GLY A 459 -7.08 -27.03 -21.85
N ALA A 460 -7.70 -27.14 -23.01
CA ALA A 460 -8.92 -26.45 -23.38
C ALA A 460 -9.84 -27.35 -24.20
N VAL A 461 -11.15 -27.17 -24.05
CA VAL A 461 -12.18 -27.84 -24.85
C VAL A 461 -12.87 -26.78 -25.70
N LYS A 462 -13.04 -27.09 -26.98
CA LYS A 462 -13.89 -26.31 -27.94
C LYS A 462 -14.99 -27.22 -28.44
N VAL A 463 -16.15 -26.63 -28.67
CA VAL A 463 -17.30 -27.28 -29.27
C VAL A 463 -17.69 -26.58 -30.59
N HIS A 464 -18.07 -27.35 -31.57
CA HIS A 464 -18.73 -26.91 -32.78
C HIS A 464 -19.90 -27.83 -33.01
N SER A 465 -21.11 -27.28 -33.15
CA SER A 465 -22.32 -28.09 -33.32
C SER A 465 -23.31 -27.36 -34.20
N GLU A 466 -24.05 -28.15 -34.97
CA GLU A 466 -25.17 -27.70 -35.77
C GLU A 466 -26.36 -28.63 -35.51
N GLU A 467 -27.50 -28.05 -35.15
CA GLU A 467 -28.69 -28.79 -34.78
C GLU A 467 -29.18 -29.65 -35.96
N GLY A 468 -29.45 -30.93 -35.73
CA GLY A 468 -29.82 -31.92 -36.72
C GLY A 468 -28.68 -32.53 -37.55
N VAL A 469 -27.46 -31.96 -37.44
CA VAL A 469 -26.26 -32.42 -38.18
C VAL A 469 -25.34 -33.23 -37.31
N GLY A 470 -25.00 -32.70 -36.10
CA GLY A 470 -24.13 -33.37 -35.14
C GLY A 470 -23.23 -32.41 -34.37
N THR A 471 -22.36 -32.96 -33.49
CA THR A 471 -21.48 -32.19 -32.61
C THR A 471 -20.02 -32.64 -32.77
N THR A 472 -19.12 -31.70 -32.62
CA THR A 472 -17.68 -31.96 -32.56
C THR A 472 -17.06 -31.28 -31.33
N PHE A 473 -16.57 -32.06 -30.41
CA PHE A 473 -15.73 -31.60 -29.30
C PHE A 473 -14.26 -31.74 -29.66
N THR A 474 -13.48 -30.70 -29.46
CA THR A 474 -12.02 -30.70 -29.65
C THR A 474 -11.32 -30.41 -28.34
N VAL A 475 -10.68 -31.41 -27.79
CA VAL A 475 -9.85 -31.34 -26.57
C VAL A 475 -8.41 -31.09 -26.96
N ARG A 476 -7.78 -30.07 -26.39
CA ARG A 476 -6.37 -29.72 -26.57
C ARG A 476 -5.67 -29.80 -25.21
N ILE A 477 -4.62 -30.60 -25.11
CA ILE A 477 -3.81 -30.75 -23.86
C ILE A 477 -2.32 -30.61 -24.22
N PRO A 478 -1.50 -29.95 -23.37
CA PRO A 478 -0.04 -29.91 -23.57
C PRO A 478 0.59 -31.31 -23.54
N LEU A 479 1.62 -31.53 -24.36
CA LEU A 479 2.38 -32.80 -24.32
C LEU A 479 3.18 -32.95 -23.02
N THR A 480 3.66 -31.83 -22.47
CA THR A 480 4.39 -31.79 -21.21
C THR A 480 3.61 -30.99 -20.19
N TYR A 481 3.43 -31.53 -18.99
CA TYR A 481 2.74 -30.84 -17.92
C TYR A 481 3.67 -29.82 -17.24
N ILE A 482 3.34 -28.54 -17.36
CA ILE A 482 4.04 -27.44 -16.67
C ILE A 482 3.24 -27.11 -15.42
N ALA A 483 3.79 -27.42 -14.25
CA ALA A 483 3.15 -27.22 -12.94
C ALA A 483 2.83 -25.76 -12.62
#